data_7c4b8ac0c82c8c25c4a8b901e2e3454b
#
_entry.id   7c4b8ac0c82c8c25c4a8b901e2e3454b
#
_cell.length_a   1.000
_cell.length_b   1.000
_cell.length_c   1.000
_cell.angle_alpha   90.00
_cell.angle_beta   90.00
_cell.angle_gamma   90.00
#
_symmetry.space_group_name_H-M   'P 1'
#
loop_
_entity.id
_entity.type
_entity.pdbx_description
1 polymer ?
#
loop_
_entity_poly.entity_id
_entity_poly.type
_entity_poly.pdbx_seq_one_letter_code
_entity_poly.pdbx_strand_id
1 'polypeptide(L)' 'MPYVTLADLPRSIQWMPWHAQEIFRAAFNAAWQSYANRGPEAQEEIAHRVAWAAVKKRYRKLGERWVEK' A
#
# COMPACT_ATOMS: atom_id res chain seq x y z
N MET A 1 4.56 10.36 1.54
CA MET A 1 5.56 10.37 0.47
C MET A 1 5.50 9.09 -0.33
N PRO A 2 5.69 9.15 -1.62
CA PRO A 2 5.75 7.92 -2.41
C PRO A 2 6.95 7.06 -2.01
N TYR A 3 6.82 5.78 -2.20
CA TYR A 3 7.86 4.82 -1.83
C TYR A 3 8.65 4.41 -3.07
N VAL A 4 9.95 4.61 -3.03
CA VAL A 4 10.83 4.30 -4.15
C VAL A 4 11.13 2.80 -4.22
N THR A 5 11.34 2.18 -3.05
CA THR A 5 11.67 0.76 -2.95
C THR A 5 10.79 0.09 -1.90
N LEU A 6 10.78 -1.25 -1.91
CA LEU A 6 10.04 -2.00 -0.89
C LEU A 6 10.61 -1.78 0.51
N ALA A 7 11.89 -1.53 0.62
CA ALA A 7 12.54 -1.27 1.90
C ALA A 7 12.04 0.03 2.56
N ASP A 8 11.51 0.96 1.76
CA ASP A 8 10.97 2.22 2.28
C ASP A 8 9.58 2.08 2.88
N LEU A 9 8.91 0.94 2.66
CA LEU A 9 7.57 0.73 3.17
C LEU A 9 7.56 0.65 4.70
N PRO A 10 6.43 1.02 5.35
CA PRO A 10 6.29 0.85 6.79
C PRO A 10 6.56 -0.59 7.21
N ARG A 11 7.09 -0.76 8.42
CA ARG A 11 7.45 -2.09 8.91
C ARG A 11 6.28 -3.06 8.90
N SER A 12 5.08 -2.60 9.22
CA SER A 12 3.88 -3.44 9.19
C SER A 12 3.59 -3.99 7.80
N ILE A 13 3.94 -3.25 6.76
CA ILE A 13 3.74 -3.68 5.38
C ILE A 13 4.84 -4.67 4.97
N GLN A 14 6.04 -4.52 5.51
CA GLN A 14 7.17 -5.39 5.19
C GLN A 14 6.97 -6.83 5.66
N TRP A 15 6.02 -7.07 6.56
CA TRP A 15 5.66 -8.42 7.00
C TRP A 15 4.83 -9.18 5.98
N MET A 16 4.30 -8.49 4.98
CA MET A 16 3.50 -9.13 3.93
C MET A 16 4.39 -9.85 2.92
N PRO A 17 3.82 -10.82 2.15
CA PRO A 17 4.56 -11.41 1.04
C PRO A 17 5.08 -10.35 0.09
N TRP A 18 6.19 -10.64 -0.55
CA TRP A 18 6.87 -9.72 -1.45
C TRP A 18 5.93 -9.12 -2.51
N HIS A 19 5.10 -9.97 -3.13
CA HIS A 19 4.18 -9.52 -4.17
C HIS A 19 3.12 -8.55 -3.61
N ALA A 20 2.64 -8.81 -2.38
CA ALA A 20 1.70 -7.92 -1.72
C ALA A 20 2.34 -6.56 -1.44
N GLN A 21 3.61 -6.55 -1.06
CA GLN A 21 4.34 -5.30 -0.85
C GLN A 21 4.45 -4.50 -2.15
N GLU A 22 4.69 -5.16 -3.28
CA GLU A 22 4.74 -4.49 -4.57
C GLU A 22 3.40 -3.88 -4.94
N ILE A 23 2.31 -4.62 -4.70
CA ILE A 23 0.97 -4.12 -4.97
C ILE A 23 0.71 -2.86 -4.13
N PHE A 24 1.07 -2.91 -2.86
CA PHE A 24 0.90 -1.78 -1.96
C PHE A 24 1.68 -0.56 -2.46
N ARG A 25 2.96 -0.76 -2.77
CA ARG A 25 3.82 0.34 -3.24
C ARG A 25 3.28 0.97 -4.51
N ALA A 26 2.94 0.16 -5.50
CA ALA A 26 2.45 0.66 -6.78
C ALA A 26 1.14 1.43 -6.62
N ALA A 27 0.20 0.88 -5.84
CA ALA A 27 -1.10 1.52 -5.62
C ALA A 27 -0.95 2.80 -4.81
N PHE A 28 -0.09 2.79 -3.79
CA PHE A 28 0.15 3.98 -2.98
C PHE A 28 0.72 5.11 -3.84
N ASN A 29 1.75 4.80 -4.63
CA ASN A 29 2.41 5.82 -5.45
C ASN A 29 1.46 6.39 -6.51
N ALA A 30 0.65 5.54 -7.13
CA ALA A 30 -0.33 6.00 -8.11
C ALA A 30 -1.37 6.92 -7.47
N ALA A 31 -1.90 6.52 -6.31
CA ALA A 31 -2.87 7.34 -5.59
C ALA A 31 -2.26 8.66 -5.11
N TRP A 32 -1.01 8.60 -4.67
CA TRP A 32 -0.29 9.80 -4.24
C TRP A 32 -0.29 10.86 -5.33
N GLN A 33 0.02 10.47 -6.55
CA GLN A 33 0.02 11.39 -7.68
C GLN A 33 -1.37 11.86 -8.06
N SER A 34 -2.35 10.96 -8.04
CA SER A 34 -3.72 11.28 -8.41
C SER A 34 -4.39 12.29 -7.49
N TYR A 35 -4.01 12.28 -6.22
CA TYR A 35 -4.62 13.15 -5.21
C TYR A 35 -3.66 14.23 -4.71
N ALA A 36 -2.67 14.59 -5.50
CA ALA A 36 -1.64 15.55 -5.10
C ALA A 36 -2.21 16.93 -4.76
N ASN A 37 -3.36 17.31 -5.33
CA ASN A 37 -3.97 18.59 -5.10
C ASN A 37 -4.89 18.64 -3.87
N ARG A 38 -4.96 17.55 -3.10
CA ARG A 38 -5.83 17.48 -1.91
C ARG A 38 -5.14 17.90 -0.62
N GLY A 39 -3.88 18.29 -0.68
CA GLY A 39 -3.08 18.61 0.49
C GLY A 39 -2.38 17.39 1.06
N PRO A 40 -1.24 17.60 1.78
CA PRO A 40 -0.38 16.47 2.18
C PRO A 40 -1.06 15.44 3.08
N GLU A 41 -1.87 15.89 4.03
CA GLU A 41 -2.51 14.96 4.97
C GLU A 41 -3.58 14.12 4.30
N ALA A 42 -4.45 14.74 3.51
CA ALA A 42 -5.48 14.03 2.79
C ALA A 42 -4.88 13.11 1.73
N GLN A 43 -3.84 13.56 1.06
CA GLN A 43 -3.12 12.80 0.05
C GLN A 43 -2.58 11.49 0.64
N GLU A 44 -1.93 11.56 1.80
CA GLU A 44 -1.36 10.39 2.44
C GLU A 44 -2.46 9.42 2.90
N GLU A 45 -3.52 9.93 3.51
CA GLU A 45 -4.61 9.09 3.98
C GLU A 45 -5.30 8.36 2.83
N ILE A 46 -5.60 9.08 1.74
CA ILE A 46 -6.24 8.47 0.58
C ILE A 46 -5.33 7.42 -0.05
N ALA A 47 -4.03 7.74 -0.18
CA ALA A 47 -3.08 6.80 -0.75
C ALA A 47 -2.99 5.51 0.07
N HIS A 48 -3.00 5.61 1.40
CA HIS A 48 -3.03 4.44 2.27
C HIS A 48 -4.27 3.58 2.05
N ARG A 49 -5.43 4.21 1.97
CA ARG A 49 -6.69 3.49 1.74
C ARG A 49 -6.69 2.77 0.40
N VAL A 50 -6.25 3.46 -0.63
CA VAL A 50 -6.19 2.86 -1.97
C VAL A 50 -5.21 1.69 -1.99
N ALA A 51 -4.05 1.85 -1.37
CA ALA A 51 -3.05 0.80 -1.33
C ALA A 51 -3.56 -0.45 -0.60
N TRP A 52 -4.18 -0.28 0.56
CA TRP A 52 -4.75 -1.40 1.30
C TRP A 52 -5.87 -2.08 0.53
N ALA A 53 -6.73 -1.30 -0.13
CA ALA A 53 -7.80 -1.87 -0.95
C ALA A 53 -7.23 -2.71 -2.09
N ALA A 54 -6.17 -2.26 -2.73
CA ALA A 54 -5.51 -2.99 -3.80
C ALA A 54 -4.93 -4.33 -3.30
N VAL A 55 -4.29 -4.31 -2.14
CA VAL A 55 -3.76 -5.54 -1.53
C VAL A 55 -4.88 -6.51 -1.21
N LYS A 56 -5.95 -6.02 -0.62
CA LYS A 56 -7.07 -6.87 -0.20
C LYS A 56 -7.83 -7.51 -1.37
N LYS A 57 -7.69 -6.99 -2.56
CA LYS A 57 -8.27 -7.61 -3.74
C LYS A 57 -7.55 -8.90 -4.12
N ARG A 58 -6.26 -9.00 -3.83
CA ARG A 58 -5.44 -10.14 -4.22
C ARG A 58 -5.05 -11.03 -3.05
N TYR A 59 -5.07 -10.48 -1.84
CA TYR A 59 -4.64 -11.18 -0.63
C TYR A 59 -5.70 -11.07 0.44
N ARG A 60 -5.71 -12.04 1.34
CA ARG A 60 -6.55 -12.00 2.53
C ARG A 60 -5.70 -12.31 3.75
N LYS A 61 -6.11 -11.79 4.88
CA LYS A 61 -5.42 -12.07 6.13
C LYS A 61 -6.00 -13.33 6.76
N LEU A 62 -5.13 -14.30 7.03
CA LEU A 62 -5.49 -15.53 7.67
C LEU A 62 -4.67 -15.65 8.95
N GLY A 63 -5.27 -15.33 10.10
CA GLY A 63 -4.53 -15.21 11.33
C GLY A 63 -3.57 -14.04 11.26
N GLU A 64 -2.28 -14.30 11.44
CA GLU A 64 -1.23 -13.28 11.35
C GLU A 64 -0.56 -13.24 9.98
N ARG A 65 -1.02 -14.03 9.04
CA ARG A 65 -0.39 -14.17 7.73
C ARG A 65 -1.29 -13.67 6.63
N TRP A 66 -0.67 -13.10 5.62
CA TRP A 66 -1.35 -12.70 4.40
C TRP A 66 -1.16 -13.80 3.36
N VAL A 67 -2.26 -14.28 2.81
CA VAL A 67 -2.24 -15.35 1.81
C VAL A 67 -2.95 -14.87 0.55
N GLU A 68 -2.50 -15.40 -0.58
CA GLU A 68 -3.10 -15.08 -1.87
C GLU A 68 -4.50 -15.69 -1.94
N LYS A 69 -5.42 -14.91 -2.48
CA LYS A 69 -6.81 -15.40 -2.65
C LYS A 69 -6.91 -16.48 -3.72
#